data_0b959e8f0e675ed8737f25bb32f2898e
#
_entry.id   0b959e8f0e675ed8737f25bb32f2898e
#
_cell.length_a   1.000
_cell.length_b   1.000
_cell.length_c   1.000
_cell.angle_alpha   90.00
_cell.angle_beta   90.00
_cell.angle_gamma   90.00
#
_symmetry.space_group_name_H-M   'P 1'
#
loop_
_entity.id
_entity.type
_entity.pdbx_description
1 polymer ?
#
loop_
_entity_poly.entity_id
_entity_poly.type
_entity_poly.pdbx_seq_one_letter_code
_entity_poly.pdbx_strand_id
1 'polypeptide(L)'
;VSRARIVFMGGTLTQEGNCYDLVCETNVLQDPQAADRVLRAHADTTMVGLDVTHRCLFGDADVAQWTAAATAGSCRIASLLAGIAGFSIRANRESDPIFAAGMPLHDPLAAAVAIDPGLVSTLDLPMIVETRTGDGSGVRGRTIGNPRGVVDNAPPVHVALGVDGDGFVRRFT
;
A
#
# COMPACT_ATOMS: atom_id res chain seq x y z
N VAL A 1 9.07 -6.03 -20.84
CA VAL A 1 8.38 -6.05 -19.54
C VAL A 1 8.90 -7.20 -18.68
N SER A 2 9.17 -8.40 -19.26
CA SER A 2 9.67 -9.59 -18.52
C SER A 2 11.01 -9.43 -17.79
N ARG A 3 11.71 -8.31 -17.97
CA ARG A 3 12.96 -7.96 -17.26
C ARG A 3 12.80 -6.83 -16.26
N ALA A 4 11.61 -6.26 -16.14
CA ALA A 4 11.34 -5.19 -15.18
C ALA A 4 10.98 -5.78 -13.83
N ARG A 5 11.56 -5.23 -12.77
CA ARG A 5 11.07 -5.40 -11.41
C ARG A 5 10.08 -4.28 -11.13
N ILE A 6 8.88 -4.65 -10.72
CA ILE A 6 7.80 -3.74 -10.43
C ILE A 6 7.44 -3.88 -8.94
N VAL A 7 7.52 -2.80 -8.20
CA VAL A 7 6.94 -2.71 -6.85
C VAL A 7 5.87 -1.64 -6.91
N PHE A 8 4.65 -1.97 -6.58
CA PHE A 8 3.56 -1.01 -6.60
C PHE A 8 2.80 -0.97 -5.29
N MET A 9 2.36 0.24 -4.91
CA MET A 9 1.38 0.43 -3.85
C MET A 9 -0.01 0.28 -4.44
N GLY A 10 -0.76 -0.67 -3.92
CA GLY A 10 -2.14 -0.90 -4.34
C GLY A 10 -2.66 -2.27 -3.98
N GLY A 11 -3.97 -2.41 -4.04
CA GLY A 11 -4.67 -3.65 -3.78
C GLY A 11 -4.79 -4.01 -2.31
N THR A 12 -5.57 -5.06 -2.08
CA THR A 12 -5.75 -5.68 -0.77
C THR A 12 -6.17 -7.14 -0.98
N LEU A 13 -5.65 -8.06 -0.19
CA LEU A 13 -5.95 -9.48 -0.32
C LEU A 13 -6.84 -9.97 0.82
N THR A 14 -6.45 -9.70 2.06
CA THR A 14 -7.05 -10.31 3.25
C THR A 14 -7.88 -9.35 4.09
N GLN A 15 -7.86 -8.06 3.78
CA GLN A 15 -8.62 -7.05 4.52
C GLN A 15 -9.57 -6.26 3.62
N GLU A 16 -10.34 -5.38 4.21
CA GLU A 16 -11.21 -4.44 3.53
C GLU A 16 -10.42 -3.49 2.62
N GLY A 17 -11.09 -2.98 1.60
CA GLY A 17 -10.59 -1.89 0.78
C GLY A 17 -10.69 -0.54 1.51
N ASN A 18 -10.17 0.51 0.89
CA ASN A 18 -10.25 1.88 1.38
C ASN A 18 -11.06 2.81 0.45
N CYS A 19 -11.78 2.23 -0.50
CA CYS A 19 -12.74 2.96 -1.33
C CYS A 19 -14.07 3.15 -0.61
N TYR A 20 -14.94 3.96 -1.20
CA TYR A 20 -16.28 4.24 -0.71
C TYR A 20 -17.16 3.00 -0.51
N ASP A 21 -16.85 1.88 -1.16
CA ASP A 21 -17.58 0.60 -1.06
C ASP A 21 -16.87 -0.42 -0.12
N LEU A 22 -15.72 -0.06 0.44
CA LEU A 22 -14.86 -0.89 1.28
C LEU A 22 -14.43 -2.22 0.65
N VAL A 23 -14.64 -2.41 -0.65
CA VAL A 23 -14.36 -3.68 -1.35
C VAL A 23 -12.97 -3.67 -1.94
N CYS A 24 -12.57 -2.57 -2.56
CA CYS A 24 -11.31 -2.47 -3.29
C CYS A 24 -10.42 -1.33 -2.78
N GLU A 25 -9.15 -1.42 -3.14
CA GLU A 25 -8.18 -0.37 -2.86
C GLU A 25 -8.26 0.71 -3.95
N THR A 26 -8.11 1.96 -3.54
CA THR A 26 -8.36 3.15 -4.36
C THR A 26 -7.53 3.19 -5.64
N ASN A 27 -6.22 2.89 -5.59
CA ASN A 27 -5.36 2.96 -6.77
C ASN A 27 -5.76 1.91 -7.82
N VAL A 28 -6.07 0.70 -7.39
CA VAL A 28 -6.53 -0.36 -8.29
C VAL A 28 -7.91 -0.04 -8.87
N LEU A 29 -8.80 0.60 -8.09
CA LEU A 29 -10.11 1.01 -8.58
C LEU A 29 -10.05 2.11 -9.65
N GLN A 30 -9.02 2.96 -9.65
CA GLN A 30 -8.84 4.01 -10.68
C GLN A 30 -8.74 3.42 -12.09
N ASP A 31 -8.00 2.31 -12.25
CA ASP A 31 -7.90 1.60 -13.53
C ASP A 31 -7.70 0.09 -13.31
N PRO A 32 -8.78 -0.66 -13.02
CA PRO A 32 -8.69 -2.10 -12.78
C PRO A 32 -8.17 -2.89 -13.97
N GLN A 33 -8.43 -2.43 -15.19
CA GLN A 33 -7.94 -3.09 -16.40
C GLN A 33 -6.43 -2.95 -16.54
N ALA A 34 -5.87 -1.77 -16.26
CA ALA A 34 -4.43 -1.59 -16.26
C ALA A 34 -3.77 -2.41 -15.15
N ALA A 35 -4.33 -2.42 -13.95
CA ALA A 35 -3.84 -3.22 -12.84
C ALA A 35 -3.83 -4.72 -13.17
N ASP A 36 -4.91 -5.27 -13.74
CA ASP A 36 -4.98 -6.67 -14.16
C ASP A 36 -3.91 -7.01 -15.21
N ARG A 37 -3.66 -6.11 -16.17
CA ARG A 37 -2.60 -6.28 -17.19
C ARG A 37 -1.21 -6.31 -16.56
N VAL A 38 -0.93 -5.48 -15.56
CA VAL A 38 0.37 -5.47 -14.86
C VAL A 38 0.56 -6.76 -14.09
N LEU A 39 -0.43 -7.23 -13.36
CA LEU A 39 -0.36 -8.46 -12.58
C LEU A 39 -0.15 -9.71 -13.47
N ARG A 40 -0.61 -9.66 -14.73
CA ARG A 40 -0.46 -10.74 -15.72
C ARG A 40 0.77 -10.58 -16.63
N ALA A 41 1.59 -9.56 -16.46
CA ALA A 41 2.62 -9.18 -17.43
C ALA A 41 3.88 -10.02 -17.39
N HIS A 42 3.97 -11.12 -16.63
CA HIS A 42 5.17 -11.95 -16.44
C HIS A 42 6.41 -11.13 -16.05
N ALA A 43 6.21 -10.03 -15.30
CA ALA A 43 7.27 -9.27 -14.66
C ALA A 43 7.51 -9.78 -13.23
N ASP A 44 8.68 -9.48 -12.68
CA ASP A 44 8.95 -9.63 -11.24
C ASP A 44 8.16 -8.56 -10.49
N THR A 45 6.95 -8.91 -10.02
CA THR A 45 6.00 -7.95 -9.48
C THR A 45 5.75 -8.18 -7.98
N THR A 46 5.95 -7.14 -7.19
CA THR A 46 5.60 -7.11 -5.75
C THR A 46 4.42 -6.17 -5.52
N MET A 47 3.35 -6.67 -4.93
CA MET A 47 2.19 -5.92 -4.48
C MET A 47 2.35 -5.54 -3.01
N VAL A 48 2.43 -4.24 -2.72
CA VAL A 48 2.45 -3.68 -1.36
C VAL A 48 1.07 -3.08 -1.09
N GLY A 49 0.16 -3.93 -0.66
CA GLY A 49 -1.25 -3.60 -0.47
C GLY A 49 -1.58 -3.06 0.93
N LEU A 50 -2.87 -2.81 1.14
CA LEU A 50 -3.39 -2.36 2.43
C LEU A 50 -3.08 -3.34 3.56
N ASP A 51 -2.93 -4.62 3.24
CA ASP A 51 -2.58 -5.70 4.18
C ASP A 51 -1.34 -5.40 5.03
N VAL A 52 -0.42 -4.63 4.52
CA VAL A 52 0.81 -4.19 5.20
C VAL A 52 0.87 -2.69 5.46
N THR A 53 0.37 -1.86 4.54
CA THR A 53 0.50 -0.40 4.67
C THR A 53 -0.32 0.17 5.84
N HIS A 54 -1.49 -0.40 6.15
CA HIS A 54 -2.31 -0.02 7.30
C HIS A 54 -1.65 -0.35 8.66
N ARG A 55 -0.56 -1.11 8.65
CA ARG A 55 0.22 -1.45 9.85
C ARG A 55 1.42 -0.52 10.07
N CYS A 56 1.69 0.38 9.13
CA CYS A 56 2.79 1.34 9.18
C CYS A 56 2.23 2.74 9.46
N LEU A 57 1.83 3.00 10.71
CA LEU A 57 1.17 4.24 11.09
C LEU A 57 2.18 5.28 11.62
N PHE A 58 2.25 6.41 10.94
CA PHE A 58 3.06 7.57 11.31
C PHE A 58 2.20 8.53 12.16
N GLY A 59 2.58 8.73 13.41
CA GLY A 59 1.77 9.42 14.39
C GLY A 59 2.33 10.77 14.85
N ASP A 60 1.67 11.35 15.87
CA ASP A 60 2.04 12.66 16.42
C ASP A 60 3.45 12.65 17.03
N ALA A 61 3.89 11.51 17.60
CA ALA A 61 5.24 11.39 18.18
C ALA A 61 6.32 11.48 17.08
N ASP A 62 6.06 10.95 15.90
CA ASP A 62 6.97 11.00 14.75
C ASP A 62 7.04 12.42 14.19
N VAL A 63 5.89 13.10 14.08
CA VAL A 63 5.83 14.53 13.71
C VAL A 63 6.62 15.39 14.69
N ALA A 64 6.56 15.10 15.98
CA ALA A 64 7.31 15.83 17.00
C ALA A 64 8.83 15.68 16.81
N GLN A 65 9.32 14.50 16.39
CA GLN A 65 10.74 14.29 16.06
C GLN A 65 11.18 15.16 14.87
N TRP A 66 10.40 15.21 13.80
CA TRP A 66 10.68 16.06 12.65
C TRP A 66 10.64 17.55 13.02
N THR A 67 9.70 17.96 13.88
CA THR A 67 9.63 19.33 14.38
C THR A 67 10.86 19.69 15.20
N ALA A 68 11.34 18.78 16.04
CA ALA A 68 12.57 18.98 16.81
C ALA A 68 13.80 19.10 15.89
N ALA A 69 13.90 18.24 14.86
CA ALA A 69 14.97 18.32 13.87
C ALA A 69 14.96 19.65 13.10
N ALA A 70 13.78 20.16 12.75
CA ALA A 70 13.62 21.47 12.11
C ALA A 70 14.11 22.60 13.03
N THR A 71 13.72 22.58 14.31
CA THR A 71 14.11 23.58 15.32
C THR A 71 15.63 23.57 15.57
N ALA A 72 16.22 22.39 15.57
CA ALA A 72 17.67 22.24 15.70
C ALA A 72 18.47 22.67 14.45
N GLY A 73 17.77 22.98 13.35
CA GLY A 73 18.38 23.34 12.06
C GLY A 73 19.09 22.19 11.35
N SER A 74 18.87 20.95 11.79
CA SER A 74 19.52 19.75 11.25
C SER A 74 18.93 19.31 9.88
N CYS A 75 17.68 19.72 9.57
CA CYS A 75 17.02 19.38 8.31
C CYS A 75 16.16 20.55 7.81
N ARG A 76 16.50 21.11 6.65
CA ARG A 76 15.80 22.27 6.08
C ARG A 76 14.35 22.01 5.69
N ILE A 77 14.01 20.76 5.32
CA ILE A 77 12.66 20.40 4.88
C ILE A 77 11.81 19.81 6.01
N ALA A 78 12.38 19.55 7.19
CA ALA A 78 11.68 18.90 8.29
C ALA A 78 10.42 19.67 8.74
N SER A 79 10.47 21.01 8.75
CA SER A 79 9.29 21.84 9.08
C SER A 79 8.15 21.65 8.08
N LEU A 80 8.45 21.59 6.78
CA LEU A 80 7.46 21.34 5.74
C LEU A 80 6.88 19.95 5.87
N LEU A 81 7.73 18.93 6.05
CA LEU A 81 7.29 17.55 6.20
C LEU A 81 6.43 17.35 7.45
N ALA A 82 6.81 17.93 8.58
CA ALA A 82 6.01 17.91 9.80
C ALA A 82 4.63 18.56 9.61
N GLY A 83 4.56 19.67 8.88
CA GLY A 83 3.30 20.34 8.54
C GLY A 83 2.38 19.48 7.69
N ILE A 84 2.92 18.86 6.63
CA ILE A 84 2.19 17.95 5.73
C ILE A 84 1.70 16.72 6.51
N ALA A 85 2.58 16.08 7.28
CA ALA A 85 2.24 14.90 8.06
C ALA A 85 1.16 15.20 9.10
N GLY A 86 1.28 16.30 9.84
CA GLY A 86 0.28 16.71 10.82
C GLY A 86 -1.09 17.00 10.21
N PHE A 87 -1.14 17.58 9.01
CA PHE A 87 -2.38 17.73 8.25
C PHE A 87 -2.96 16.36 7.87
N SER A 88 -2.15 15.48 7.29
CA SER A 88 -2.58 14.15 6.84
C SER A 88 -3.06 13.27 8.00
N ILE A 89 -2.40 13.32 9.17
CA ILE A 89 -2.84 12.59 10.36
C ILE A 89 -4.23 13.03 10.79
N ARG A 90 -4.50 14.34 10.83
CA ARG A 90 -5.84 14.84 11.19
C ARG A 90 -6.90 14.39 10.18
N ALA A 91 -6.62 14.53 8.88
CA ALA A 91 -7.54 14.11 7.83
C ALA A 91 -7.85 12.60 7.88
N ASN A 92 -6.84 11.76 8.14
CA ASN A 92 -7.05 10.31 8.28
C ASN A 92 -7.90 9.98 9.51
N ARG A 93 -7.63 10.60 10.67
CA ARG A 93 -8.42 10.41 11.89
C ARG A 93 -9.90 10.80 11.74
N GLU A 94 -10.16 11.83 10.95
CA GLU A 94 -11.53 12.28 10.66
C GLU A 94 -12.24 11.35 9.67
N SER A 95 -11.50 10.67 8.80
CA SER A 95 -12.07 9.80 7.77
C SER A 95 -12.41 8.40 8.28
N ASP A 96 -11.55 7.80 9.13
CA ASP A 96 -11.72 6.44 9.61
C ASP A 96 -11.09 6.23 11.00
N PRO A 97 -11.84 5.68 11.97
CA PRO A 97 -11.34 5.36 13.31
C PRO A 97 -10.13 4.43 13.36
N ILE A 98 -9.91 3.59 12.33
CA ILE A 98 -8.72 2.71 12.28
C ILE A 98 -7.41 3.51 12.25
N PHE A 99 -7.45 4.77 11.81
CA PHE A 99 -6.30 5.68 11.77
C PHE A 99 -6.17 6.57 13.00
N ALA A 100 -6.80 6.23 14.12
CA ALA A 100 -6.70 6.99 15.37
C ALA A 100 -5.24 7.19 15.83
N ALA A 101 -4.37 6.20 15.58
CA ALA A 101 -2.96 6.24 15.97
C ALA A 101 -2.06 7.07 15.03
N GLY A 102 -2.47 7.30 13.77
CA GLY A 102 -1.67 8.02 12.79
C GLY A 102 -2.15 7.83 11.35
N MET A 103 -1.40 8.38 10.40
CA MET A 103 -1.63 8.16 8.98
C MET A 103 -0.85 6.93 8.49
N PRO A 104 -1.40 6.11 7.58
CA PRO A 104 -0.67 5.00 7.00
C PRO A 104 0.39 5.51 5.99
N LEU A 105 1.59 4.92 6.05
CA LEU A 105 2.69 5.21 5.13
C LEU A 105 2.59 4.30 3.88
N HIS A 106 1.60 4.52 3.03
CA HIS A 106 1.34 3.70 1.84
C HIS A 106 2.51 3.69 0.86
N ASP A 107 2.72 4.77 0.15
CA ASP A 107 3.77 4.91 -0.86
C ASP A 107 5.19 4.86 -0.28
N PRO A 108 5.46 5.43 0.91
CA PRO A 108 6.77 5.31 1.52
C PRO A 108 7.18 3.86 1.79
N LEU A 109 6.25 3.00 2.23
CA LEU A 109 6.54 1.57 2.42
C LEU A 109 6.86 0.89 1.08
N ALA A 110 6.06 1.13 0.03
CA ALA A 110 6.31 0.53 -1.28
C ALA A 110 7.66 0.98 -1.87
N ALA A 111 8.00 2.26 -1.73
CA ALA A 111 9.30 2.79 -2.14
C ALA A 111 10.46 2.14 -1.35
N ALA A 112 10.29 1.95 -0.05
CA ALA A 112 11.28 1.28 0.79
C ALA A 112 11.44 -0.20 0.42
N VAL A 113 10.36 -0.93 0.13
CA VAL A 113 10.39 -2.32 -0.34
C VAL A 113 11.10 -2.45 -1.69
N ALA A 114 11.00 -1.44 -2.56
CA ALA A 114 11.75 -1.44 -3.80
C ALA A 114 13.28 -1.37 -3.57
N ILE A 115 13.72 -0.77 -2.47
CA ILE A 115 15.14 -0.67 -2.07
C ILE A 115 15.55 -1.92 -1.26
N ASP A 116 14.73 -2.30 -0.29
CA ASP A 116 14.96 -3.43 0.63
C ASP A 116 13.73 -4.34 0.68
N PRO A 117 13.65 -5.39 -0.15
CA PRO A 117 12.55 -6.35 -0.15
C PRO A 117 12.34 -7.09 1.17
N GLY A 118 13.39 -7.16 2.00
CA GLY A 118 13.34 -7.82 3.31
C GLY A 118 12.47 -7.10 4.35
N LEU A 119 11.96 -5.89 4.05
CA LEU A 119 11.04 -5.16 4.92
C LEU A 119 9.66 -5.82 5.04
N VAL A 120 9.30 -6.68 4.10
CA VAL A 120 8.02 -7.38 4.08
C VAL A 120 8.21 -8.88 3.88
N SER A 121 7.28 -9.67 4.39
CA SER A 121 7.15 -11.08 4.01
C SER A 121 6.03 -11.22 2.99
N THR A 122 6.28 -12.01 1.95
CA THR A 122 5.38 -12.16 0.81
C THR A 122 4.83 -13.57 0.70
N LEU A 123 3.66 -13.68 0.09
CA LEU A 123 3.10 -14.92 -0.42
C LEU A 123 3.04 -14.83 -1.95
N ASP A 124 3.62 -15.83 -2.60
CA ASP A 124 3.65 -15.90 -4.07
C ASP A 124 2.38 -16.56 -4.57
N LEU A 125 1.53 -15.80 -5.23
CA LEU A 125 0.34 -16.33 -5.89
C LEU A 125 -0.01 -15.57 -7.16
N PRO A 126 -0.65 -16.27 -8.12
CA PRO A 126 -1.28 -15.59 -9.23
C PRO A 126 -2.37 -14.64 -8.71
N MET A 127 -2.34 -13.40 -9.19
CA MET A 127 -3.29 -12.36 -8.84
C MET A 127 -4.11 -11.96 -10.07
N ILE A 128 -5.37 -11.67 -9.84
CA ILE A 128 -6.27 -11.09 -10.84
C ILE A 128 -6.97 -9.88 -10.24
N VAL A 129 -7.51 -9.02 -11.10
CA VAL A 129 -8.39 -7.93 -10.70
C VAL A 129 -9.77 -8.14 -11.28
N GLU A 130 -10.81 -7.96 -10.49
CA GLU A 130 -12.17 -7.97 -11.00
C GLU A 130 -12.42 -6.73 -11.86
N THR A 131 -12.59 -6.94 -13.15
CA THR A 131 -12.73 -5.85 -14.14
C THR A 131 -14.12 -5.71 -14.73
N ARG A 132 -15.04 -6.64 -14.45
CA ARG A 132 -16.39 -6.65 -15.02
C ARG A 132 -17.16 -5.39 -14.63
N THR A 133 -18.05 -4.96 -15.55
CA THR A 133 -18.98 -3.84 -15.38
C THR A 133 -20.41 -4.32 -15.57
N GLY A 134 -21.40 -3.58 -15.06
CA GLY A 134 -22.81 -3.90 -15.18
C GLY A 134 -23.37 -4.60 -13.95
N ASP A 135 -24.52 -5.24 -14.09
CA ASP A 135 -25.18 -5.93 -12.98
C ASP A 135 -24.28 -7.01 -12.39
N GLY A 136 -24.08 -7.01 -11.09
CA GLY A 136 -23.17 -7.91 -10.38
C GLY A 136 -21.71 -7.44 -10.32
N SER A 137 -21.39 -6.22 -10.75
CA SER A 137 -20.03 -5.64 -10.69
C SER A 137 -19.64 -5.06 -9.33
N GLY A 138 -20.38 -5.36 -8.28
CA GLY A 138 -20.18 -4.82 -6.93
C GLY A 138 -18.79 -5.07 -6.30
N VAL A 139 -17.93 -5.81 -6.98
CA VAL A 139 -16.55 -6.09 -6.54
C VAL A 139 -15.51 -5.63 -7.57
N ARG A 140 -15.89 -4.75 -8.51
CA ARG A 140 -14.97 -4.20 -9.50
C ARG A 140 -13.79 -3.50 -8.83
N GLY A 141 -12.57 -3.79 -9.29
CA GLY A 141 -11.34 -3.28 -8.70
C GLY A 141 -10.80 -4.13 -7.54
N ARG A 142 -11.52 -5.18 -7.12
CA ARG A 142 -11.01 -6.08 -6.09
C ARG A 142 -9.84 -6.90 -6.64
N THR A 143 -8.73 -6.90 -5.94
CA THR A 143 -7.62 -7.82 -6.16
C THR A 143 -7.94 -9.17 -5.53
N ILE A 144 -7.77 -10.23 -6.30
CA ILE A 144 -8.16 -11.59 -5.92
C ILE A 144 -6.96 -12.51 -6.13
N GLY A 145 -6.56 -13.19 -5.07
CA GLY A 145 -5.57 -14.26 -5.16
C GLY A 145 -6.18 -15.52 -5.79
N ASN A 146 -5.45 -16.12 -6.72
CA ASN A 146 -5.88 -17.30 -7.48
C ASN A 146 -4.98 -18.53 -7.23
N PRO A 147 -4.86 -19.01 -5.97
CA PRO A 147 -3.90 -20.06 -5.60
C PRO A 147 -4.17 -21.41 -6.28
N ARG A 148 -5.36 -21.60 -6.82
CA ARG A 148 -5.77 -22.85 -7.48
C ARG A 148 -5.69 -22.78 -9.01
N GLY A 149 -5.28 -21.65 -9.59
CA GLY A 149 -5.25 -21.46 -11.03
C GLY A 149 -6.62 -21.62 -11.71
N VAL A 150 -7.73 -21.29 -11.01
CA VAL A 150 -9.11 -21.46 -11.51
C VAL A 150 -9.38 -20.53 -12.68
N VAL A 151 -8.71 -19.39 -12.72
CA VAL A 151 -8.83 -18.39 -13.79
C VAL A 151 -7.45 -18.18 -14.38
N ASP A 152 -7.21 -18.65 -15.60
CA ASP A 152 -5.96 -18.48 -16.37
C ASP A 152 -4.65 -18.87 -15.65
N ASN A 153 -3.59 -19.11 -16.42
CA ASN A 153 -2.21 -19.29 -15.94
C ASN A 153 -1.53 -17.91 -15.78
N ALA A 154 -1.98 -17.08 -14.83
CA ALA A 154 -1.29 -15.85 -14.50
C ALA A 154 0.05 -16.16 -13.78
N PRO A 155 1.09 -15.36 -13.98
CA PRO A 155 2.35 -15.53 -13.24
C PRO A 155 2.12 -15.23 -11.75
N PRO A 156 2.97 -15.79 -10.86
CA PRO A 156 2.91 -15.44 -9.45
C PRO A 156 3.32 -13.97 -9.24
N VAL A 157 2.67 -13.33 -8.29
CA VAL A 157 2.97 -12.00 -7.77
C VAL A 157 3.41 -12.16 -6.31
N HIS A 158 4.44 -11.45 -5.90
CA HIS A 158 4.88 -11.39 -4.51
C HIS A 158 3.94 -10.48 -3.73
N VAL A 159 2.94 -11.04 -3.07
CA VAL A 159 1.94 -10.29 -2.29
C VAL A 159 2.45 -10.07 -0.88
N ALA A 160 2.72 -8.82 -0.50
CA ALA A 160 3.17 -8.48 0.85
C ALA A 160 2.02 -8.66 1.87
N LEU A 161 2.23 -9.53 2.85
CA LEU A 161 1.25 -9.86 3.90
C LEU A 161 1.79 -9.68 5.31
N GLY A 162 3.11 -9.58 5.49
CA GLY A 162 3.74 -9.33 6.78
C GLY A 162 4.71 -8.16 6.73
N VAL A 163 4.74 -7.37 7.79
CA VAL A 163 5.64 -6.22 7.97
C VAL A 163 5.87 -5.97 9.46
N ASP A 164 7.10 -5.57 9.84
CA ASP A 164 7.36 -4.88 11.10
C ASP A 164 7.06 -3.38 10.90
N GLY A 165 5.79 -3.01 11.10
CA GLY A 165 5.33 -1.64 10.87
C GLY A 165 6.03 -0.62 11.75
N ASP A 166 6.15 -0.91 13.05
CA ASP A 166 6.84 -0.02 13.99
C ASP A 166 8.34 0.12 13.66
N GLY A 167 8.97 -0.99 13.28
CA GLY A 167 10.36 -1.00 12.85
C GLY A 167 10.59 -0.18 11.58
N PHE A 168 9.65 -0.26 10.64
CA PHE A 168 9.68 0.57 9.43
C PHE A 168 9.50 2.05 9.77
N VAL A 169 8.48 2.41 10.55
CA VAL A 169 8.21 3.82 10.92
C VAL A 169 9.40 4.43 11.63
N ARG A 170 10.02 3.71 12.58
CA ARG A 170 11.26 4.19 13.25
C ARG A 170 12.43 4.44 12.29
N ARG A 171 12.54 3.73 11.18
CA ARG A 171 13.58 3.96 10.15
C ARG A 171 13.22 5.12 9.22
N PHE A 172 11.93 5.38 9.06
CA PHE A 172 11.41 6.44 8.21
C PHE A 172 11.49 7.81 8.92
N THR A 173 11.40 7.82 10.25
CA THR A 173 11.52 9.03 11.09
C THR A 173 12.97 9.48 11.22
#